data_3e102ad2b4e2ba791a762c0ed692cb97
#
_entry.id   3e102ad2b4e2ba791a762c0ed692cb97
#
_cell.length_a   1.000
_cell.length_b   1.000
_cell.length_c   1.000
_cell.angle_alpha   90.00
_cell.angle_beta   90.00
_cell.angle_gamma   90.00
#
_symmetry.space_group_name_H-M   'P 1'
#
loop_
_entity.id
_entity.type
_entity.pdbx_description
1 polymer ?
#
loop_
_entity_poly.entity_id
_entity_poly.type
_entity_poly.pdbx_seq_one_letter_code
_entity_poly.pdbx_strand_id
1 'polypeptide(L)'
;VTDINQAASRGARNERPAVGISLFARDGQAIWENGIHQNIAYLAMMLKRSDRVGPVYFLNGGDARALPAGLDLDGLDVPLVQPNDVTHALDVVIEMGAQLPVEWLKHMKALGKKRIACFVGHTYSGLAETPIFEKPSGHIFNGAPFDEVWVLEKSQTIDVPLLRTLTRAPVHTIPHIWSPYFLDRRIAALANEGATFGYQPGRAAWRLATLEPNISVVKTCHIPMLACEELYRARPEAVEHLFVVNSMHLKEHPTFLHFANSLDLVRQHKATFEPRIDLPGFMARHADAVVSHHWENPQNYLYYDVLYGGYPLIHNSTLLGDAGYYYPDFDSEAGGRALLDAWQHHDARLDDYRAKADRLLKSVSIDNPANLDAFVARLVA
;
A
#
# COMPACT_ATOMS: atom_id res chain seq x y z
N VAL A 1 28.83 56.46 0.17
CA VAL A 1 27.52 55.82 0.35
C VAL A 1 27.68 54.41 -0.18
N THR A 2 27.86 53.50 0.74
CA THR A 2 28.24 52.11 0.47
C THR A 2 26.98 51.22 0.59
N ASP A 3 26.57 50.61 -0.52
CA ASP A 3 25.57 49.58 -0.56
C ASP A 3 26.16 48.26 0.04
N ILE A 4 25.63 47.83 1.15
CA ILE A 4 25.93 46.50 1.70
C ILE A 4 24.76 45.58 1.35
N ASN A 5 24.92 44.87 0.25
CA ASN A 5 24.12 43.70 -0.07
C ASN A 5 24.38 42.62 0.97
N GLN A 6 23.52 42.48 1.95
CA GLN A 6 23.45 41.27 2.78
C GLN A 6 22.81 40.14 1.96
N ALA A 7 23.63 39.39 1.25
CA ALA A 7 23.29 38.04 0.82
C ALA A 7 23.08 37.21 2.09
N ALA A 8 21.82 36.96 2.44
CA ALA A 8 21.48 35.98 3.46
C ALA A 8 22.16 34.63 3.09
N SER A 9 23.16 34.26 3.86
CA SER A 9 23.80 32.95 3.76
C SER A 9 22.74 31.88 3.91
N ARG A 10 22.43 31.15 2.80
CA ARG A 10 21.81 29.84 2.92
C ARG A 10 22.77 29.00 3.77
N GLY A 11 22.39 28.72 5.02
CA GLY A 11 23.16 27.85 5.89
C GLY A 11 23.53 26.58 5.14
N ALA A 12 24.76 26.11 5.30
CA ALA A 12 25.23 24.86 4.71
C ALA A 12 24.22 23.79 5.05
N ARG A 13 23.57 23.18 4.04
CA ARG A 13 22.66 22.04 4.25
C ARG A 13 23.47 20.93 4.91
N ASN A 14 22.90 20.31 5.92
CA ASN A 14 23.51 19.18 6.61
C ASN A 14 23.69 18.06 5.57
N GLU A 15 24.90 17.54 5.43
CA GLU A 15 25.22 16.46 4.48
C GLU A 15 24.38 15.20 4.78
N ARG A 16 23.92 15.04 6.01
CA ARG A 16 23.10 13.91 6.49
C ARG A 16 21.84 14.46 7.18
N PRO A 17 20.79 14.77 6.44
CA PRO A 17 19.61 15.41 7.00
C PRO A 17 18.90 14.52 8.03
N ALA A 18 18.50 15.12 9.15
CA ALA A 18 17.60 14.51 10.13
C ALA A 18 16.16 14.59 9.60
N VAL A 19 15.46 13.44 9.54
CA VAL A 19 14.16 13.29 8.90
C VAL A 19 13.08 12.92 9.89
N GLY A 20 11.98 13.68 9.91
CA GLY A 20 10.76 13.34 10.63
C GLY A 20 9.67 12.86 9.67
N ILE A 21 9.07 11.70 9.93
CA ILE A 21 7.98 11.13 9.13
C ILE A 21 6.72 11.09 10.01
N SER A 22 5.62 11.73 9.57
CA SER A 22 4.41 11.74 10.37
C SER A 22 3.71 10.38 10.41
N LEU A 23 3.25 10.01 11.59
CA LEU A 23 2.55 8.76 11.90
C LEU A 23 1.32 9.06 12.74
N PHE A 24 0.16 8.53 12.36
CA PHE A 24 -1.03 8.55 13.20
C PHE A 24 -1.05 7.32 14.10
N ALA A 25 -0.56 7.47 15.33
CA ALA A 25 -0.53 6.39 16.31
C ALA A 25 -1.76 6.43 17.21
N ARG A 26 -2.53 5.33 17.27
CA ARG A 26 -3.65 5.09 18.19
C ARG A 26 -3.37 3.89 19.05
N ASP A 27 -3.84 3.95 20.30
CA ASP A 27 -3.79 2.79 21.20
C ASP A 27 -4.62 1.64 20.62
N GLY A 28 -4.05 0.42 20.66
CA GLY A 28 -4.70 -0.80 20.17
C GLY A 28 -4.68 -1.00 18.65
N GLN A 29 -4.08 -0.11 17.88
CA GLN A 29 -3.98 -0.23 16.43
C GLN A 29 -2.87 -1.22 16.02
N ALA A 30 -3.16 -2.08 15.02
CA ALA A 30 -2.20 -3.01 14.44
C ALA A 30 -1.70 -2.54 13.06
N ILE A 31 -0.46 -2.91 12.71
CA ILE A 31 0.17 -2.52 11.44
C ILE A 31 -0.61 -3.01 10.21
N TRP A 32 -1.32 -4.14 10.33
CA TRP A 32 -2.09 -4.73 9.23
C TRP A 32 -3.42 -4.04 8.93
N GLU A 33 -3.84 -3.12 9.80
CA GLU A 33 -5.12 -2.43 9.61
C GLU A 33 -5.08 -1.40 8.49
N ASN A 34 -3.90 -0.84 8.21
CA ASN A 34 -3.76 0.21 7.21
C ASN A 34 -2.39 0.14 6.52
N GLY A 35 -2.38 -0.02 5.20
CA GLY A 35 -1.16 -0.04 4.39
C GLY A 35 -0.29 1.22 4.50
N ILE A 36 -0.82 2.34 5.02
CA ILE A 36 -0.03 3.55 5.28
C ILE A 36 1.06 3.30 6.32
N HIS A 37 0.80 2.48 7.35
CA HIS A 37 1.80 2.16 8.37
C HIS A 37 2.97 1.38 7.78
N GLN A 38 2.70 0.46 6.84
CA GLN A 38 3.76 -0.26 6.11
C GLN A 38 4.59 0.70 5.26
N ASN A 39 3.95 1.65 4.54
CA ASN A 39 4.67 2.67 3.77
C ASN A 39 5.63 3.48 4.65
N ILE A 40 5.15 3.96 5.80
CA ILE A 40 5.94 4.75 6.74
C ILE A 40 7.11 3.93 7.30
N ALA A 41 6.84 2.69 7.71
CA ALA A 41 7.84 1.78 8.25
C ALA A 41 8.93 1.46 7.22
N TYR A 42 8.54 1.10 6.00
CA TYR A 42 9.51 0.78 4.94
C TYR A 42 10.36 1.99 4.57
N LEU A 43 9.77 3.19 4.51
CA LEU A 43 10.52 4.42 4.29
C LEU A 43 11.52 4.67 5.43
N ALA A 44 11.07 4.57 6.68
CA ALA A 44 11.93 4.74 7.85
C ALA A 44 13.07 3.71 7.88
N MET A 45 12.78 2.43 7.61
CA MET A 45 13.77 1.35 7.54
C MET A 45 14.82 1.63 6.45
N MET A 46 14.39 2.02 5.26
CA MET A 46 15.27 2.33 4.15
C MET A 46 16.18 3.52 4.46
N LEU A 47 15.63 4.61 4.98
CA LEU A 47 16.38 5.82 5.32
C LEU A 47 17.36 5.57 6.47
N LYS A 48 16.94 4.86 7.52
CA LYS A 48 17.76 4.56 8.70
C LYS A 48 18.99 3.69 8.39
N ARG A 49 18.88 2.82 7.37
CA ARG A 49 19.99 1.97 6.90
C ARG A 49 21.01 2.73 6.06
N SER A 50 20.70 3.95 5.64
CA SER A 50 21.56 4.77 4.79
C SER A 50 22.54 5.58 5.62
N ASP A 51 23.82 5.57 5.24
CA ASP A 51 24.85 6.45 5.78
C ASP A 51 24.70 7.92 5.30
N ARG A 52 23.83 8.16 4.32
CA ARG A 52 23.54 9.48 3.72
C ARG A 52 22.41 10.22 4.44
N VAL A 53 21.75 9.59 5.40
CA VAL A 53 20.65 10.16 6.20
C VAL A 53 21.07 10.17 7.67
N GLY A 54 20.69 11.24 8.38
CA GLY A 54 20.90 11.39 9.81
C GLY A 54 19.85 10.65 10.64
N PRO A 55 19.52 11.13 11.82
CA PRO A 55 18.46 10.56 12.65
C PRO A 55 17.13 10.55 11.92
N VAL A 56 16.36 9.48 12.12
CA VAL A 56 14.98 9.35 11.62
C VAL A 56 14.03 9.24 12.80
N TYR A 57 12.92 9.98 12.74
CA TYR A 57 11.90 10.05 13.79
C TYR A 57 10.52 9.79 13.23
N PHE A 58 9.67 9.08 13.99
CA PHE A 58 8.24 9.12 13.76
C PHE A 58 7.62 10.31 14.51
N LEU A 59 7.00 11.22 13.78
CA LEU A 59 6.31 12.38 14.33
C LEU A 59 4.86 11.99 14.64
N ASN A 60 4.52 11.95 15.91
CA ASN A 60 3.19 11.55 16.36
C ASN A 60 2.13 12.60 16.04
N GLY A 61 1.20 12.25 15.16
CA GLY A 61 -0.01 13.05 14.88
C GLY A 61 -1.27 12.49 15.55
N GLY A 62 -1.14 11.41 16.33
CA GLY A 62 -2.22 10.76 17.07
C GLY A 62 -2.13 10.98 18.58
N ASP A 63 -2.83 10.14 19.32
CA ASP A 63 -2.97 10.20 20.78
C ASP A 63 -2.20 9.11 21.55
N ALA A 64 -1.70 8.08 20.86
CA ALA A 64 -0.92 7.02 21.50
C ALA A 64 0.44 7.53 22.02
N ARG A 65 0.92 6.92 23.11
CA ARG A 65 2.23 7.22 23.70
C ARG A 65 3.33 6.26 23.26
N ALA A 66 2.96 5.22 22.50
CA ALA A 66 3.86 4.19 22.00
C ALA A 66 3.56 3.91 20.53
N LEU A 67 4.49 3.25 19.84
CA LEU A 67 4.27 2.77 18.48
C LEU A 67 3.10 1.77 18.44
N PRO A 68 2.29 1.77 17.36
CA PRO A 68 1.28 0.75 17.14
C PRO A 68 1.88 -0.66 17.20
N ALA A 69 1.09 -1.62 17.69
CA ALA A 69 1.52 -3.01 17.79
C ALA A 69 2.01 -3.54 16.43
N GLY A 70 3.18 -4.16 16.42
CA GLY A 70 3.82 -4.68 15.21
C GLY A 70 4.65 -3.67 14.42
N LEU A 71 4.65 -2.38 14.77
CA LEU A 71 5.50 -1.36 14.16
C LEU A 71 6.88 -1.25 14.85
N ASP A 72 7.20 -2.20 15.71
CA ASP A 72 8.55 -2.33 16.25
C ASP A 72 9.51 -2.74 15.12
N LEU A 73 10.48 -1.89 14.86
CA LEU A 73 11.47 -2.09 13.79
C LEU A 73 12.77 -2.67 14.37
N ASP A 74 12.73 -3.88 14.92
CA ASP A 74 13.81 -4.61 15.58
C ASP A 74 15.22 -4.08 15.32
N GLY A 75 15.85 -3.50 16.35
CA GLY A 75 17.22 -2.99 16.27
C GLY A 75 17.41 -1.68 15.49
N LEU A 76 16.36 -1.12 14.89
CA LEU A 76 16.39 0.21 14.29
C LEU A 76 15.83 1.23 15.28
N ASP A 77 16.71 2.15 15.71
CA ASP A 77 16.33 3.25 16.59
C ASP A 77 15.58 4.33 15.79
N VAL A 78 14.24 4.20 15.70
CA VAL A 78 13.32 5.19 15.11
C VAL A 78 12.25 5.52 16.16
N PRO A 79 12.52 6.50 17.04
CA PRO A 79 11.61 6.81 18.14
C PRO A 79 10.34 7.52 17.65
N LEU A 80 9.21 7.24 18.35
CA LEU A 80 7.99 8.03 18.25
C LEU A 80 8.12 9.25 19.18
N VAL A 81 8.03 10.45 18.61
CA VAL A 81 8.22 11.70 19.33
C VAL A 81 7.11 12.70 18.99
N GLN A 82 6.88 13.66 19.90
CA GLN A 82 6.01 14.78 19.55
C GLN A 82 6.75 15.75 18.62
N PRO A 83 6.07 16.34 17.61
CA PRO A 83 6.71 17.27 16.68
C PRO A 83 7.47 18.41 17.35
N ASN A 84 6.94 18.95 18.44
CA ASN A 84 7.56 20.05 19.19
C ASN A 84 8.88 19.67 19.87
N ASP A 85 9.05 18.40 20.26
CA ASP A 85 10.24 17.94 20.99
C ASP A 85 11.49 17.91 20.10
N VAL A 86 11.30 17.78 18.79
CA VAL A 86 12.40 17.62 17.81
C VAL A 86 12.47 18.75 16.76
N THR A 87 11.70 19.83 16.91
CA THR A 87 11.61 20.95 15.97
C THR A 87 12.99 21.43 15.47
N HIS A 88 13.92 21.65 16.38
CA HIS A 88 15.26 22.16 16.03
C HIS A 88 16.20 21.07 15.51
N ALA A 89 15.95 19.80 15.85
CA ALA A 89 16.78 18.69 15.44
C ALA A 89 16.52 18.25 13.98
N LEU A 90 15.32 18.54 13.46
CA LEU A 90 14.92 18.14 12.11
C LEU A 90 15.48 19.07 11.03
N ASP A 91 15.83 18.49 9.88
CA ASP A 91 16.14 19.19 8.63
C ASP A 91 14.99 19.03 7.63
N VAL A 92 14.34 17.86 7.62
CA VAL A 92 13.26 17.53 6.70
C VAL A 92 12.07 16.95 7.46
N VAL A 93 10.87 17.37 7.08
CA VAL A 93 9.60 16.82 7.55
C VAL A 93 8.85 16.21 6.38
N ILE A 94 8.43 14.96 6.52
CA ILE A 94 7.58 14.24 5.56
C ILE A 94 6.21 13.99 6.21
N GLU A 95 5.20 14.75 5.79
CA GLU A 95 3.82 14.50 6.19
C GLU A 95 3.26 13.37 5.31
N MET A 96 3.02 12.21 5.91
CA MET A 96 2.63 10.99 5.18
C MET A 96 1.46 10.24 5.83
N GLY A 97 1.54 9.89 7.10
CA GLY A 97 0.54 9.06 7.78
C GLY A 97 -0.36 9.82 8.75
N ALA A 98 -0.03 11.05 9.04
CA ALA A 98 -0.84 11.96 9.85
C ALA A 98 -0.65 13.39 9.37
N GLN A 99 -1.70 14.18 9.42
CA GLN A 99 -1.59 15.62 9.25
C GLN A 99 -0.94 16.22 10.51
N LEU A 100 0.04 17.08 10.29
CA LEU A 100 0.72 17.80 11.36
C LEU A 100 0.07 19.19 11.55
N PRO A 101 0.19 19.81 12.74
CA PRO A 101 -0.37 21.13 12.98
C PRO A 101 0.15 22.17 11.97
N VAL A 102 -0.75 22.86 11.29
CA VAL A 102 -0.40 23.84 10.23
C VAL A 102 0.53 24.94 10.77
N GLU A 103 0.27 25.41 11.99
CA GLU A 103 1.11 26.46 12.61
C GLU A 103 2.52 25.94 12.91
N TRP A 104 2.67 24.67 13.28
CA TRP A 104 3.99 24.07 13.43
C TRP A 104 4.73 23.95 12.09
N LEU A 105 4.03 23.55 11.00
CA LEU A 105 4.61 23.54 9.65
C LEU A 105 5.00 24.93 9.15
N LYS A 106 4.23 25.97 9.48
CA LYS A 106 4.61 27.38 9.24
C LYS A 106 5.87 27.76 10.03
N HIS A 107 5.97 27.34 11.28
CA HIS A 107 7.16 27.56 12.09
C HIS A 107 8.39 26.84 11.50
N MET A 108 8.26 25.58 11.07
CA MET A 108 9.31 24.85 10.35
C MET A 108 9.76 25.60 9.09
N LYS A 109 8.82 26.21 8.36
CA LYS A 109 9.13 27.09 7.22
C LYS A 109 9.99 28.29 7.63
N ALA A 110 9.61 28.97 8.70
CA ALA A 110 10.35 30.13 9.20
C ALA A 110 11.79 29.74 9.64
N LEU A 111 11.98 28.52 10.12
CA LEU A 111 13.30 27.95 10.45
C LEU A 111 14.11 27.48 9.22
N GLY A 112 13.56 27.61 8.00
CA GLY A 112 14.21 27.16 6.77
C GLY A 112 14.26 25.63 6.60
N LYS A 113 13.43 24.88 7.36
CA LYS A 113 13.37 23.42 7.28
C LYS A 113 12.52 22.97 6.10
N LYS A 114 12.92 21.89 5.42
CA LYS A 114 12.20 21.32 4.27
C LYS A 114 10.93 20.59 4.71
N ARG A 115 9.83 20.80 4.00
CA ARG A 115 8.52 20.22 4.28
C ARG A 115 7.97 19.56 3.02
N ILE A 116 7.65 18.28 3.15
CA ILE A 116 7.21 17.42 2.06
C ILE A 116 5.84 16.84 2.44
N ALA A 117 4.85 16.95 1.54
CA ALA A 117 3.63 16.15 1.64
C ALA A 117 3.77 14.90 0.79
N CYS A 118 3.54 13.71 1.35
CA CYS A 118 3.65 12.44 0.65
C CYS A 118 2.30 11.72 0.59
N PHE A 119 1.70 11.66 -0.59
CA PHE A 119 0.42 11.01 -0.84
C PHE A 119 0.65 9.64 -1.46
N VAL A 120 0.34 8.58 -0.73
CA VAL A 120 0.50 7.18 -1.16
C VAL A 120 -0.81 6.51 -1.55
N GLY A 121 -1.94 7.17 -1.27
CA GLY A 121 -3.29 6.76 -1.65
C GLY A 121 -3.70 7.33 -3.01
N HIS A 122 -4.96 7.11 -3.38
CA HIS A 122 -5.59 7.70 -4.56
C HIS A 122 -6.27 9.02 -4.14
N THR A 123 -5.57 10.15 -4.24
CA THR A 123 -5.99 11.44 -3.69
C THR A 123 -7.30 11.93 -4.30
N TYR A 124 -7.45 11.81 -5.63
CA TYR A 124 -8.67 12.20 -6.32
C TYR A 124 -9.90 11.42 -5.82
N SER A 125 -9.80 10.11 -5.69
CA SER A 125 -10.90 9.28 -5.17
C SER A 125 -11.29 9.72 -3.75
N GLY A 126 -10.33 9.91 -2.85
CA GLY A 126 -10.61 10.40 -1.51
C GLY A 126 -11.32 11.76 -1.51
N LEU A 127 -10.88 12.69 -2.37
CA LEU A 127 -11.49 14.01 -2.50
C LEU A 127 -12.91 13.96 -3.07
N ALA A 128 -13.14 13.14 -4.10
CA ALA A 128 -14.42 13.05 -4.80
C ALA A 128 -15.46 12.22 -4.01
N GLU A 129 -15.07 11.07 -3.50
CA GLU A 129 -16.00 10.14 -2.84
C GLU A 129 -16.47 10.64 -1.47
N THR A 130 -15.65 11.40 -0.73
CA THR A 130 -15.99 11.88 0.61
C THR A 130 -17.33 12.65 0.61
N PRO A 131 -17.55 13.68 -0.24
CA PRO A 131 -18.83 14.38 -0.27
C PRO A 131 -19.94 13.60 -1.01
N ILE A 132 -19.61 12.78 -2.02
CA ILE A 132 -20.61 12.07 -2.82
C ILE A 132 -21.26 10.93 -2.01
N PHE A 133 -20.46 10.22 -1.21
CA PHE A 133 -20.91 9.05 -0.44
C PHE A 133 -21.01 9.34 1.07
N GLU A 134 -21.06 10.61 1.45
CA GLU A 134 -21.20 11.05 2.85
C GLU A 134 -20.21 10.36 3.82
N LYS A 135 -18.98 10.10 3.34
CA LYS A 135 -17.93 9.51 4.17
C LYS A 135 -17.51 10.48 5.26
N PRO A 136 -16.94 9.98 6.38
CA PRO A 136 -16.39 10.86 7.42
C PRO A 136 -15.45 11.91 6.82
N SER A 137 -15.66 13.16 7.19
CA SER A 137 -14.90 14.29 6.64
C SER A 137 -13.41 14.18 7.00
N GLY A 138 -12.56 14.47 6.02
CA GLY A 138 -11.12 14.63 6.18
C GLY A 138 -10.68 15.91 5.47
N HIS A 139 -9.69 16.59 6.02
CA HIS A 139 -9.12 17.80 5.41
C HIS A 139 -7.85 17.42 4.65
N ILE A 140 -8.00 16.98 3.38
CA ILE A 140 -6.84 16.63 2.55
C ILE A 140 -5.94 17.85 2.33
N PHE A 141 -6.55 19.04 2.21
CA PHE A 141 -5.86 20.31 2.01
C PHE A 141 -6.25 21.30 3.12
N ASN A 142 -5.33 21.56 4.01
CA ASN A 142 -5.52 22.43 5.17
C ASN A 142 -4.72 23.74 5.09
N GLY A 143 -4.08 24.02 3.94
CA GLY A 143 -3.25 25.21 3.74
C GLY A 143 -1.85 25.13 4.33
N ALA A 144 -1.38 23.94 4.70
CA ALA A 144 -0.01 23.71 5.15
C ALA A 144 1.00 24.08 4.03
N PRO A 145 2.11 24.75 4.39
CA PRO A 145 3.08 25.25 3.41
C PRO A 145 4.13 24.19 3.08
N PHE A 146 3.90 23.35 2.09
CA PHE A 146 4.88 22.36 1.62
C PHE A 146 5.83 22.95 0.57
N ASP A 147 7.08 22.48 0.56
CA ASP A 147 8.09 22.87 -0.44
C ASP A 147 7.95 22.00 -1.68
N GLU A 148 7.58 20.72 -1.51
CA GLU A 148 7.26 19.80 -2.59
C GLU A 148 6.25 18.75 -2.12
N VAL A 149 5.65 18.08 -3.10
CA VAL A 149 4.69 16.99 -2.89
C VAL A 149 5.22 15.73 -3.55
N TRP A 150 5.09 14.60 -2.88
CA TRP A 150 5.43 13.30 -3.41
C TRP A 150 4.19 12.45 -3.65
N VAL A 151 4.18 11.73 -4.78
CA VAL A 151 3.17 10.75 -5.15
C VAL A 151 3.83 9.45 -5.61
N LEU A 152 3.13 8.33 -5.50
CA LEU A 152 3.59 7.07 -6.07
C LEU A 152 3.33 7.02 -7.58
N GLU A 153 4.11 6.23 -8.32
CA GLU A 153 3.95 6.03 -9.77
C GLU A 153 2.52 5.67 -10.17
N LYS A 154 1.87 4.82 -9.37
CA LYS A 154 0.50 4.34 -9.62
C LYS A 154 -0.56 5.43 -9.78
N SER A 155 -0.35 6.62 -9.23
CA SER A 155 -1.30 7.73 -9.27
C SER A 155 -0.78 8.94 -10.05
N GLN A 156 0.39 8.84 -10.68
CA GLN A 156 1.04 9.99 -11.31
C GLN A 156 0.18 10.68 -12.36
N THR A 157 -0.57 9.95 -13.15
CA THR A 157 -1.41 10.50 -14.23
C THR A 157 -2.52 11.40 -13.70
N ILE A 158 -3.11 11.04 -12.57
CA ILE A 158 -4.23 11.76 -11.95
C ILE A 158 -3.73 12.74 -10.89
N ASP A 159 -2.91 12.28 -9.96
CA ASP A 159 -2.56 13.05 -8.77
C ASP A 159 -1.51 14.14 -9.04
N VAL A 160 -0.58 13.95 -9.99
CA VAL A 160 0.43 14.98 -10.29
C VAL A 160 -0.19 16.30 -10.76
N PRO A 161 -1.06 16.34 -11.80
CA PRO A 161 -1.68 17.60 -12.22
C PRO A 161 -2.64 18.15 -11.16
N LEU A 162 -3.41 17.29 -10.47
CA LEU A 162 -4.32 17.67 -9.41
C LEU A 162 -3.58 18.37 -8.26
N LEU A 163 -2.58 17.72 -7.71
CA LEU A 163 -1.83 18.22 -6.56
C LEU A 163 -0.99 19.44 -6.89
N ARG A 164 -0.41 19.51 -8.09
CA ARG A 164 0.30 20.71 -8.54
C ARG A 164 -0.60 21.94 -8.58
N THR A 165 -1.83 21.77 -9.06
CA THR A 165 -2.82 22.86 -9.11
C THR A 165 -3.27 23.27 -7.72
N LEU A 166 -3.56 22.30 -6.84
CA LEU A 166 -4.10 22.56 -5.51
C LEU A 166 -3.07 23.11 -4.54
N THR A 167 -1.86 22.54 -4.52
CA THR A 167 -0.82 22.93 -3.55
C THR A 167 0.08 24.05 -4.03
N ARG A 168 0.15 24.28 -5.35
CA ARG A 168 1.09 25.18 -6.02
C ARG A 168 2.56 24.84 -5.78
N ALA A 169 2.83 23.65 -5.25
CA ALA A 169 4.17 23.11 -5.04
C ALA A 169 4.58 22.20 -6.20
N PRO A 170 5.88 22.02 -6.44
CA PRO A 170 6.37 20.94 -7.34
C PRO A 170 5.88 19.58 -6.85
N VAL A 171 5.44 18.74 -7.79
CA VAL A 171 5.01 17.37 -7.50
C VAL A 171 5.98 16.39 -8.15
N HIS A 172 6.51 15.47 -7.38
CA HIS A 172 7.47 14.47 -7.80
C HIS A 172 6.94 13.06 -7.60
N THR A 173 7.18 12.21 -8.58
CA THR A 173 6.92 10.77 -8.45
C THR A 173 8.08 10.11 -7.71
N ILE A 174 7.76 9.33 -6.71
CA ILE A 174 8.70 8.51 -5.93
C ILE A 174 8.43 7.03 -6.15
N PRO A 175 9.44 6.15 -5.99
CA PRO A 175 9.27 4.72 -6.10
C PRO A 175 8.27 4.17 -5.07
N HIS A 176 7.48 3.17 -5.47
CA HIS A 176 6.82 2.31 -4.51
C HIS A 176 7.86 1.37 -3.89
N ILE A 177 7.85 1.25 -2.57
CA ILE A 177 8.80 0.39 -1.85
C ILE A 177 8.07 -0.66 -1.03
N TRP A 178 8.65 -1.85 -0.96
CA TRP A 178 8.15 -2.99 -0.21
C TRP A 178 9.30 -3.75 0.47
N SER A 179 8.98 -4.46 1.54
CA SER A 179 9.89 -5.37 2.22
C SER A 179 9.11 -6.57 2.78
N PRO A 180 9.67 -7.78 2.79
CA PRO A 180 9.07 -8.92 3.44
C PRO A 180 9.10 -8.85 4.98
N TYR A 181 9.71 -7.84 5.58
CA TYR A 181 9.98 -7.75 7.00
C TYR A 181 8.78 -8.10 7.91
N PHE A 182 7.63 -7.48 7.69
CA PHE A 182 6.43 -7.77 8.49
C PHE A 182 5.81 -9.11 8.12
N LEU A 183 5.84 -9.46 6.85
CA LEU A 183 5.34 -10.74 6.34
C LEU A 183 6.15 -11.91 6.93
N ASP A 184 7.48 -11.83 6.91
CA ASP A 184 8.37 -12.88 7.48
C ASP A 184 8.13 -13.10 8.98
N ARG A 185 7.92 -12.01 9.74
CA ARG A 185 7.55 -12.11 11.16
C ARG A 185 6.21 -12.82 11.34
N ARG A 186 5.22 -12.52 10.50
CA ARG A 186 3.92 -13.21 10.55
C ARG A 186 4.03 -14.67 10.10
N ILE A 187 4.84 -14.97 9.08
CA ILE A 187 5.12 -16.34 8.64
C ILE A 187 5.76 -17.15 9.78
N ALA A 188 6.73 -16.59 10.49
CA ALA A 188 7.34 -17.25 11.65
C ALA A 188 6.32 -17.53 12.76
N ALA A 189 5.41 -16.59 13.03
CA ALA A 189 4.32 -16.81 13.99
C ALA A 189 3.36 -17.91 13.52
N LEU A 190 2.98 -17.94 12.23
CA LEU A 190 2.13 -18.97 11.65
C LEU A 190 2.75 -20.38 11.73
N ALA A 191 4.07 -20.48 11.55
CA ALA A 191 4.76 -21.76 11.72
C ALA A 191 4.63 -22.31 13.15
N ASN A 192 4.67 -21.45 14.17
CA ASN A 192 4.40 -21.82 15.56
C ASN A 192 2.93 -22.22 15.80
N GLU A 193 2.00 -21.72 14.97
CA GLU A 193 0.58 -22.09 14.97
C GLU A 193 0.30 -23.36 14.13
N GLY A 194 1.33 -23.98 13.55
CA GLY A 194 1.20 -25.17 12.69
C GLY A 194 0.68 -24.87 11.29
N ALA A 195 0.76 -23.61 10.81
CA ALA A 195 0.35 -23.22 9.47
C ALA A 195 1.55 -22.80 8.62
N THR A 196 1.53 -23.14 7.33
CA THR A 196 2.60 -22.83 6.39
C THR A 196 2.10 -21.82 5.36
N PHE A 197 2.73 -20.65 5.30
CA PHE A 197 2.47 -19.67 4.26
C PHE A 197 3.29 -20.03 3.01
N GLY A 198 2.64 -20.01 1.87
CA GLY A 198 3.22 -20.32 0.57
C GLY A 198 2.35 -21.28 -0.21
N TYR A 199 2.33 -21.10 -1.53
CA TYR A 199 1.56 -21.95 -2.43
C TYR A 199 2.00 -23.42 -2.35
N GLN A 200 1.03 -24.31 -2.25
CA GLN A 200 1.23 -25.77 -2.21
C GLN A 200 0.66 -26.38 -3.50
N PRO A 201 1.50 -26.92 -4.39
CA PRO A 201 1.04 -27.54 -5.63
C PRO A 201 0.24 -28.83 -5.40
N GLY A 202 -0.50 -29.26 -6.42
CA GLY A 202 -1.19 -30.54 -6.45
C GLY A 202 -2.67 -30.50 -6.04
N ARG A 203 -3.27 -29.32 -5.83
CA ARG A 203 -4.72 -29.23 -5.61
C ARG A 203 -5.49 -29.33 -6.91
N ALA A 204 -6.42 -30.26 -6.97
CA ALA A 204 -7.31 -30.44 -8.12
C ALA A 204 -8.37 -29.32 -8.23
N ALA A 205 -8.91 -28.86 -7.11
CA ALA A 205 -9.85 -27.74 -7.04
C ALA A 205 -9.30 -26.65 -6.12
N TRP A 206 -9.37 -25.40 -6.56
CA TRP A 206 -8.80 -24.27 -5.84
C TRP A 206 -9.82 -23.55 -4.95
N ARG A 207 -9.35 -23.10 -3.82
CA ARG A 207 -10.02 -22.15 -2.94
C ARG A 207 -9.56 -20.74 -3.37
N LEU A 208 -10.46 -20.01 -3.96
CA LEU A 208 -10.19 -18.67 -4.50
C LEU A 208 -10.48 -17.61 -3.45
N ALA A 209 -9.71 -16.53 -3.46
CA ALA A 209 -9.95 -15.39 -2.60
C ALA A 209 -10.00 -14.08 -3.39
N THR A 210 -10.96 -13.21 -3.09
CA THR A 210 -10.95 -11.80 -3.42
C THR A 210 -10.79 -11.00 -2.13
N LEU A 211 -9.82 -10.09 -2.11
CA LEU A 211 -9.35 -9.44 -0.88
C LEU A 211 -9.50 -7.91 -0.94
N GLU A 212 -10.34 -7.43 -1.86
CA GLU A 212 -10.55 -6.01 -2.07
C GLU A 212 -11.21 -5.37 -0.84
N PRO A 213 -10.80 -4.13 -0.47
CA PRO A 213 -11.33 -3.49 0.74
C PRO A 213 -12.81 -3.10 0.66
N ASN A 214 -13.37 -2.96 -0.54
CA ASN A 214 -14.79 -2.63 -0.79
C ASN A 214 -15.29 -1.34 -0.09
N ILE A 215 -14.41 -0.36 0.10
CA ILE A 215 -14.72 0.93 0.74
C ILE A 215 -14.59 2.13 -0.20
N SER A 216 -14.18 1.89 -1.43
CA SER A 216 -13.98 2.87 -2.50
C SER A 216 -14.20 2.18 -3.84
N VAL A 217 -14.66 2.92 -4.85
CA VAL A 217 -14.79 2.40 -6.23
C VAL A 217 -13.46 1.97 -6.84
N VAL A 218 -12.35 2.43 -6.26
CA VAL A 218 -10.99 2.10 -6.70
C VAL A 218 -10.67 0.62 -6.57
N LYS A 219 -11.24 -0.06 -5.56
CA LYS A 219 -11.01 -1.50 -5.29
C LYS A 219 -12.28 -2.15 -4.77
N THR A 220 -12.96 -2.88 -5.64
CA THR A 220 -14.20 -3.60 -5.31
C THR A 220 -14.13 -5.06 -5.76
N CYS A 221 -14.88 -5.92 -5.10
CA CYS A 221 -14.91 -7.36 -5.39
C CYS A 221 -15.68 -7.74 -6.66
N HIS A 222 -16.39 -6.82 -7.32
CA HIS A 222 -17.32 -7.16 -8.40
C HIS A 222 -16.63 -7.84 -9.60
N ILE A 223 -15.57 -7.23 -10.15
CA ILE A 223 -14.84 -7.81 -11.28
C ILE A 223 -14.12 -9.11 -10.89
N PRO A 224 -13.41 -9.19 -9.75
CA PRO A 224 -12.88 -10.48 -9.28
C PRO A 224 -13.92 -11.59 -9.15
N MET A 225 -15.11 -11.30 -8.62
CA MET A 225 -16.21 -12.28 -8.53
C MET A 225 -16.66 -12.74 -9.92
N LEU A 226 -16.77 -11.82 -10.90
CA LEU A 226 -17.12 -12.18 -12.26
C LEU A 226 -16.03 -13.04 -12.93
N ALA A 227 -14.75 -12.74 -12.74
CA ALA A 227 -13.67 -13.57 -13.26
C ALA A 227 -13.68 -14.99 -12.64
N CYS A 228 -13.99 -15.11 -11.35
CA CYS A 228 -14.18 -16.41 -10.70
C CYS A 228 -15.41 -17.15 -11.25
N GLU A 229 -16.48 -16.43 -11.51
CA GLU A 229 -17.71 -16.98 -12.12
C GLU A 229 -17.45 -17.54 -13.52
N GLU A 230 -16.65 -16.84 -14.35
CA GLU A 230 -16.24 -17.31 -15.68
C GLU A 230 -15.48 -18.64 -15.59
N LEU A 231 -14.52 -18.77 -14.67
CA LEU A 231 -13.85 -20.05 -14.43
C LEU A 231 -14.84 -21.13 -14.00
N TYR A 232 -15.72 -20.82 -13.04
CA TYR A 232 -16.70 -21.78 -12.53
C TYR A 232 -17.65 -22.28 -13.60
N ARG A 233 -18.16 -21.39 -14.46
CA ARG A 233 -19.02 -21.80 -15.58
C ARG A 233 -18.30 -22.65 -16.60
N ALA A 234 -17.02 -22.36 -16.87
CA ALA A 234 -16.21 -23.13 -17.81
C ALA A 234 -15.75 -24.48 -17.23
N ARG A 235 -15.41 -24.53 -15.95
CA ARG A 235 -14.84 -25.67 -15.23
C ARG A 235 -15.31 -25.69 -13.76
N PRO A 236 -16.53 -26.15 -13.46
CA PRO A 236 -17.05 -26.17 -12.09
C PRO A 236 -16.15 -26.95 -11.11
N GLU A 237 -15.48 -27.98 -11.60
CA GLU A 237 -14.56 -28.81 -10.84
C GLU A 237 -13.28 -28.10 -10.41
N ALA A 238 -12.91 -26.98 -11.06
CA ALA A 238 -11.73 -26.21 -10.72
C ALA A 238 -11.91 -25.39 -9.44
N VAL A 239 -13.15 -25.08 -9.03
CA VAL A 239 -13.43 -24.21 -7.89
C VAL A 239 -14.03 -25.01 -6.73
N GLU A 240 -13.26 -25.13 -5.65
CA GLU A 240 -13.74 -25.67 -4.39
C GLU A 240 -14.62 -24.63 -3.68
N HIS A 241 -14.11 -23.41 -3.54
CA HIS A 241 -14.80 -22.30 -2.86
C HIS A 241 -14.25 -20.93 -3.29
N LEU A 242 -15.08 -19.89 -3.20
CA LEU A 242 -14.72 -18.49 -3.36
C LEU A 242 -14.95 -17.75 -2.05
N PHE A 243 -13.89 -17.19 -1.48
CA PHE A 243 -13.95 -16.29 -0.33
C PHE A 243 -13.95 -14.83 -0.78
N VAL A 244 -15.04 -14.12 -0.54
CA VAL A 244 -15.16 -12.68 -0.81
C VAL A 244 -14.90 -11.94 0.49
N VAL A 245 -13.66 -11.57 0.71
CA VAL A 245 -13.21 -10.96 1.97
C VAL A 245 -13.49 -9.46 2.00
N ASN A 246 -13.58 -8.86 3.18
CA ASN A 246 -13.94 -7.44 3.39
C ASN A 246 -15.31 -7.06 2.80
N SER A 247 -16.27 -7.97 2.76
CA SER A 247 -17.56 -7.77 2.07
C SER A 247 -18.77 -7.83 2.98
N MET A 248 -18.58 -8.09 4.28
CA MET A 248 -19.70 -8.22 5.25
C MET A 248 -20.64 -7.02 5.25
N HIS A 249 -20.12 -5.80 5.09
CA HIS A 249 -20.92 -4.57 5.05
C HIS A 249 -21.72 -4.40 3.76
N LEU A 250 -21.40 -5.15 2.69
CA LEU A 250 -22.12 -5.12 1.42
C LEU A 250 -23.34 -6.05 1.40
N LYS A 251 -23.32 -7.10 2.21
CA LYS A 251 -24.31 -8.20 2.15
C LYS A 251 -25.76 -7.77 2.44
N GLU A 252 -25.96 -6.63 3.09
CA GLU A 252 -27.29 -6.09 3.39
C GLU A 252 -27.77 -5.09 2.33
N HIS A 253 -26.89 -4.68 1.40
CA HIS A 253 -27.26 -3.73 0.36
C HIS A 253 -28.00 -4.42 -0.79
N PRO A 254 -29.26 -4.03 -1.14
CA PRO A 254 -30.06 -4.73 -2.13
C PRO A 254 -29.36 -4.89 -3.50
N THR A 255 -28.68 -3.86 -3.97
CA THR A 255 -27.97 -3.93 -5.27
C THR A 255 -26.88 -5.00 -5.23
N PHE A 256 -26.10 -5.09 -4.16
CA PHE A 256 -25.06 -6.11 -4.01
C PHE A 256 -25.68 -7.52 -3.91
N LEU A 257 -26.77 -7.67 -3.13
CA LEU A 257 -27.49 -8.94 -3.03
C LEU A 257 -28.02 -9.43 -4.38
N HIS A 258 -28.61 -8.54 -5.20
CA HIS A 258 -29.08 -8.89 -6.54
C HIS A 258 -27.91 -9.29 -7.45
N PHE A 259 -26.81 -8.55 -7.42
CA PHE A 259 -25.60 -8.89 -8.16
C PHE A 259 -25.07 -10.26 -7.73
N ALA A 260 -24.80 -10.46 -6.44
CA ALA A 260 -24.24 -11.71 -5.92
C ALA A 260 -25.14 -12.92 -6.26
N ASN A 261 -26.46 -12.79 -6.05
CA ASN A 261 -27.42 -13.87 -6.37
C ASN A 261 -27.59 -14.14 -7.87
N SER A 262 -27.06 -13.30 -8.75
CA SER A 262 -27.03 -13.59 -10.19
C SER A 262 -25.93 -14.59 -10.58
N LEU A 263 -24.95 -14.82 -9.70
CA LEU A 263 -23.81 -15.68 -9.94
C LEU A 263 -24.11 -17.15 -9.54
N ASP A 264 -23.65 -18.08 -10.37
CA ASP A 264 -23.82 -19.51 -10.12
C ASP A 264 -23.00 -19.96 -8.90
N LEU A 265 -21.79 -19.42 -8.70
CA LEU A 265 -20.98 -19.64 -7.50
C LEU A 265 -21.76 -19.36 -6.20
N VAL A 266 -22.54 -18.31 -6.16
CA VAL A 266 -23.37 -17.94 -4.99
C VAL A 266 -24.57 -18.85 -4.89
N ARG A 267 -25.29 -19.09 -6.00
CA ARG A 267 -26.49 -19.96 -6.03
C ARG A 267 -26.16 -21.41 -5.68
N GLN A 268 -24.97 -21.87 -6.00
CA GLN A 268 -24.49 -23.23 -5.71
C GLN A 268 -23.77 -23.31 -4.33
N HIS A 269 -23.88 -22.27 -3.51
CA HIS A 269 -23.26 -22.20 -2.17
C HIS A 269 -21.73 -22.40 -2.20
N LYS A 270 -21.08 -21.98 -3.29
CA LYS A 270 -19.63 -22.04 -3.49
C LYS A 270 -18.94 -20.73 -3.12
N ALA A 271 -19.66 -19.71 -2.63
CA ALA A 271 -19.09 -18.43 -2.23
C ALA A 271 -19.53 -18.04 -0.82
N THR A 272 -18.61 -17.44 -0.06
CA THR A 272 -18.89 -16.83 1.24
C THR A 272 -18.41 -15.38 1.29
N PHE A 273 -19.04 -14.58 2.12
CA PHE A 273 -18.77 -13.15 2.30
C PHE A 273 -18.22 -12.92 3.68
N GLU A 274 -16.92 -12.57 3.75
CA GLU A 274 -16.15 -12.59 4.99
C GLU A 274 -15.84 -11.18 5.51
N PRO A 275 -15.61 -11.04 6.82
CA PRO A 275 -15.11 -9.81 7.40
C PRO A 275 -13.65 -9.56 6.95
N ARG A 276 -13.05 -8.49 7.48
CA ARG A 276 -11.63 -8.24 7.34
C ARG A 276 -10.82 -9.30 8.10
N ILE A 277 -9.73 -9.74 7.49
CA ILE A 277 -8.90 -10.85 7.99
C ILE A 277 -7.42 -10.49 8.01
N ASP A 278 -6.64 -11.27 8.72
CA ASP A 278 -5.18 -11.36 8.61
C ASP A 278 -4.80 -12.09 7.31
N LEU A 279 -4.26 -11.37 6.34
CA LEU A 279 -3.95 -11.92 5.02
C LEU A 279 -3.04 -13.16 5.07
N PRO A 280 -1.84 -13.13 5.71
CA PRO A 280 -0.95 -14.29 5.68
C PRO A 280 -1.56 -15.52 6.36
N GLY A 281 -2.25 -15.31 7.46
CA GLY A 281 -2.94 -16.40 8.18
C GLY A 281 -4.08 -17.00 7.38
N PHE A 282 -4.82 -16.19 6.65
CA PHE A 282 -5.90 -16.64 5.79
C PHE A 282 -5.37 -17.42 4.59
N MET A 283 -4.38 -16.88 3.87
CA MET A 283 -3.77 -17.56 2.73
C MET A 283 -3.18 -18.91 3.14
N ALA A 284 -2.46 -18.97 4.25
CA ALA A 284 -1.85 -20.20 4.75
C ALA A 284 -2.87 -21.34 5.02
N ARG A 285 -4.13 -20.99 5.36
CA ARG A 285 -5.13 -21.99 5.79
C ARG A 285 -6.27 -22.18 4.81
N HIS A 286 -6.66 -21.13 4.07
CA HIS A 286 -7.96 -21.09 3.41
C HIS A 286 -7.92 -20.80 1.91
N ALA A 287 -6.85 -20.27 1.34
CA ALA A 287 -6.84 -19.88 -0.06
C ALA A 287 -5.62 -20.40 -0.83
N ASP A 288 -5.84 -20.72 -2.09
CA ASP A 288 -4.83 -21.25 -3.01
C ASP A 288 -4.47 -20.24 -4.11
N ALA A 289 -5.38 -19.30 -4.43
CA ALA A 289 -5.17 -18.26 -5.43
C ALA A 289 -5.92 -16.96 -5.06
N VAL A 290 -5.43 -15.84 -5.56
CA VAL A 290 -6.03 -14.52 -5.37
C VAL A 290 -6.44 -13.94 -6.71
N VAL A 291 -7.69 -13.47 -6.80
CA VAL A 291 -8.21 -12.70 -7.94
C VAL A 291 -8.47 -11.29 -7.47
N SER A 292 -7.81 -10.32 -8.10
CA SER A 292 -7.82 -8.92 -7.70
C SER A 292 -8.13 -7.98 -8.86
N HIS A 293 -8.71 -6.84 -8.53
CA HIS A 293 -9.01 -5.78 -9.47
C HIS A 293 -8.80 -4.41 -8.85
N HIS A 294 -8.37 -3.47 -9.68
CA HIS A 294 -8.30 -2.06 -9.29
C HIS A 294 -8.77 -1.17 -10.45
N TRP A 295 -9.24 0.02 -10.10
CA TRP A 295 -9.39 1.13 -11.01
C TRP A 295 -8.36 2.21 -10.66
N GLU A 296 -7.47 2.56 -11.61
CA GLU A 296 -6.45 3.61 -11.45
C GLU A 296 -5.58 3.48 -10.17
N ASN A 297 -5.35 2.24 -9.69
CA ASN A 297 -4.54 1.98 -8.50
C ASN A 297 -3.71 0.69 -8.63
N PRO A 298 -2.79 0.62 -9.60
CA PRO A 298 -2.11 -0.63 -10.01
C PRO A 298 -1.07 -1.15 -9.02
N GLN A 299 -0.83 -0.52 -7.87
CA GLN A 299 0.09 -1.00 -6.84
C GLN A 299 -0.62 -1.21 -5.50
N ASN A 300 -0.39 -2.38 -4.88
CA ASN A 300 -0.95 -2.76 -3.60
C ASN A 300 0.02 -3.70 -2.88
N TYR A 301 0.24 -3.53 -1.59
CA TYR A 301 1.06 -4.45 -0.79
C TYR A 301 0.60 -5.90 -0.86
N LEU A 302 -0.73 -6.11 -0.91
CA LEU A 302 -1.32 -7.42 -1.16
C LEU A 302 -0.67 -8.17 -2.33
N TYR A 303 -0.38 -7.48 -3.44
CA TYR A 303 0.19 -8.12 -4.63
C TYR A 303 1.58 -8.69 -4.35
N TYR A 304 2.41 -7.92 -3.68
CA TYR A 304 3.78 -8.33 -3.35
C TYR A 304 3.78 -9.45 -2.31
N ASP A 305 2.91 -9.41 -1.31
CA ASP A 305 2.79 -10.46 -0.30
C ASP A 305 2.32 -11.79 -0.90
N VAL A 306 1.34 -11.75 -1.81
CA VAL A 306 0.83 -12.92 -2.54
C VAL A 306 1.90 -13.51 -3.46
N LEU A 307 2.59 -12.65 -4.22
CA LEU A 307 3.70 -13.06 -5.11
C LEU A 307 4.87 -13.64 -4.33
N TYR A 308 5.21 -13.07 -3.16
CA TYR A 308 6.25 -13.59 -2.27
C TYR A 308 5.96 -15.01 -1.80
N GLY A 309 4.70 -15.32 -1.52
CA GLY A 309 4.25 -16.68 -1.21
C GLY A 309 4.18 -17.62 -2.41
N GLY A 310 4.40 -17.13 -3.63
CA GLY A 310 4.26 -17.91 -4.84
C GLY A 310 2.81 -18.31 -5.17
N TYR A 311 1.82 -17.66 -4.56
CA TYR A 311 0.41 -17.90 -4.87
C TYR A 311 0.03 -17.32 -6.22
N PRO A 312 -0.78 -18.00 -7.04
CA PRO A 312 -1.35 -17.42 -8.26
C PRO A 312 -2.08 -16.10 -7.94
N LEU A 313 -1.61 -15.01 -8.53
CA LEU A 313 -2.25 -13.71 -8.48
C LEU A 313 -2.80 -13.37 -9.87
N ILE A 314 -4.12 -13.30 -9.99
CA ILE A 314 -4.81 -12.85 -11.19
C ILE A 314 -5.14 -11.36 -10.99
N HIS A 315 -4.69 -10.49 -11.89
CA HIS A 315 -4.74 -9.03 -11.67
C HIS A 315 -4.82 -8.24 -12.97
N ASN A 316 -5.28 -6.99 -12.87
CA ASN A 316 -5.27 -6.02 -13.98
C ASN A 316 -4.19 -4.92 -13.84
N SER A 317 -3.19 -5.12 -12.97
CA SER A 317 -2.14 -4.13 -12.74
C SER A 317 -1.17 -4.06 -13.92
N THR A 318 -0.92 -2.86 -14.42
CA THR A 318 0.09 -2.56 -15.46
C THR A 318 1.49 -2.35 -14.88
N LEU A 319 1.65 -2.32 -13.54
CA LEU A 319 2.93 -2.06 -12.88
C LEU A 319 3.59 -3.31 -12.28
N LEU A 320 3.03 -4.51 -12.51
CA LEU A 320 3.65 -5.76 -12.07
C LEU A 320 4.51 -6.44 -13.14
N GLY A 321 4.63 -5.83 -14.32
CA GLY A 321 5.42 -6.38 -15.43
C GLY A 321 4.88 -7.74 -15.88
N ASP A 322 5.74 -8.76 -15.85
CA ASP A 322 5.42 -10.15 -16.20
C ASP A 322 5.12 -11.05 -14.98
N ALA A 323 5.03 -10.47 -13.79
CA ALA A 323 4.68 -11.20 -12.57
C ALA A 323 3.16 -11.33 -12.42
N GLY A 324 2.70 -12.50 -11.95
CA GLY A 324 1.28 -12.79 -11.86
C GLY A 324 0.66 -13.24 -13.18
N TYR A 325 -0.68 -13.23 -13.23
CA TYR A 325 -1.51 -13.53 -14.40
C TYR A 325 -2.35 -12.31 -14.74
N TYR A 326 -1.93 -11.57 -15.75
CA TYR A 326 -2.52 -10.29 -16.14
C TYR A 326 -3.79 -10.45 -16.97
N TYR A 327 -4.79 -9.61 -16.70
CA TYR A 327 -5.92 -9.34 -17.58
C TYR A 327 -6.15 -7.84 -17.75
N PRO A 328 -6.67 -7.36 -18.90
CA PRO A 328 -6.78 -5.93 -19.15
C PRO A 328 -8.03 -5.32 -18.50
N ASP A 329 -7.92 -4.08 -18.08
CA ASP A 329 -9.02 -3.18 -17.70
C ASP A 329 -10.07 -3.83 -16.78
N PHE A 330 -11.34 -3.80 -17.19
CA PHE A 330 -12.50 -4.41 -16.52
C PHE A 330 -12.97 -5.71 -17.20
N ASP A 331 -12.13 -6.32 -18.06
CA ASP A 331 -12.48 -7.53 -18.82
C ASP A 331 -12.48 -8.78 -17.90
N SER A 332 -13.63 -9.05 -17.30
CA SER A 332 -13.82 -10.21 -16.43
C SER A 332 -13.69 -11.54 -17.17
N GLU A 333 -14.02 -11.59 -18.49
CA GLU A 333 -13.83 -12.80 -19.31
C GLU A 333 -12.35 -13.09 -19.51
N ALA A 334 -11.52 -12.05 -19.79
CA ALA A 334 -10.08 -12.21 -19.83
C ALA A 334 -9.52 -12.59 -18.46
N GLY A 335 -10.09 -12.06 -17.37
CA GLY A 335 -9.78 -12.46 -16.00
C GLY A 335 -10.06 -13.95 -15.75
N GLY A 336 -11.21 -14.44 -16.20
CA GLY A 336 -11.58 -15.85 -16.15
C GLY A 336 -10.65 -16.74 -16.97
N ARG A 337 -10.24 -16.32 -18.17
CA ARG A 337 -9.25 -17.02 -19.00
C ARG A 337 -7.87 -17.07 -18.34
N ALA A 338 -7.42 -15.96 -17.73
CA ALA A 338 -6.16 -15.89 -17.00
C ALA A 338 -6.17 -16.80 -15.77
N LEU A 339 -7.29 -16.87 -15.05
CA LEU A 339 -7.49 -17.77 -13.92
C LEU A 339 -7.53 -19.23 -14.37
N LEU A 340 -8.16 -19.55 -15.50
CA LEU A 340 -8.16 -20.91 -16.08
C LEU A 340 -6.74 -21.32 -16.49
N ASP A 341 -5.97 -20.46 -17.16
CA ASP A 341 -4.57 -20.75 -17.50
C ASP A 341 -3.71 -21.00 -16.24
N ALA A 342 -3.92 -20.17 -15.20
CA ALA A 342 -3.27 -20.37 -13.92
C ALA A 342 -3.61 -21.74 -13.31
N TRP A 343 -4.89 -22.07 -13.20
CA TRP A 343 -5.33 -23.34 -12.64
C TRP A 343 -4.73 -24.56 -13.38
N GLN A 344 -4.67 -24.49 -14.70
CA GLN A 344 -4.17 -25.60 -15.52
C GLN A 344 -2.65 -25.76 -15.49
N HIS A 345 -1.90 -24.67 -15.31
CA HIS A 345 -0.48 -24.67 -15.60
C HIS A 345 0.43 -24.13 -14.49
N HIS A 346 -0.12 -23.57 -13.41
CA HIS A 346 0.69 -22.90 -12.38
C HIS A 346 1.69 -23.86 -11.74
N ASP A 347 1.27 -25.09 -11.39
CA ASP A 347 2.14 -26.09 -10.79
C ASP A 347 3.36 -26.39 -11.68
N ALA A 348 3.13 -26.54 -12.97
CA ALA A 348 4.18 -26.82 -13.94
C ALA A 348 5.10 -25.61 -14.22
N ARG A 349 4.60 -24.39 -13.96
CA ARG A 349 5.32 -23.12 -14.21
C ARG A 349 5.78 -22.45 -12.91
N LEU A 350 5.70 -23.10 -11.77
CA LEU A 350 5.91 -22.50 -10.46
C LEU A 350 7.29 -21.85 -10.31
N ASP A 351 8.34 -22.49 -10.83
CA ASP A 351 9.70 -21.95 -10.75
C ASP A 351 9.87 -20.70 -11.63
N ASP A 352 9.33 -20.67 -12.84
CA ASP A 352 9.32 -19.49 -13.71
C ASP A 352 8.47 -18.37 -13.10
N TYR A 353 7.31 -18.70 -12.54
CA TYR A 353 6.44 -17.76 -11.84
C TYR A 353 7.16 -17.09 -10.67
N ARG A 354 7.82 -17.88 -9.82
CA ARG A 354 8.63 -17.35 -8.70
C ARG A 354 9.79 -16.49 -9.18
N ALA A 355 10.47 -16.90 -10.24
CA ALA A 355 11.57 -16.10 -10.80
C ALA A 355 11.10 -14.72 -11.31
N LYS A 356 9.90 -14.63 -11.90
CA LYS A 356 9.28 -13.38 -12.30
C LYS A 356 8.90 -12.53 -11.09
N ALA A 357 8.24 -13.13 -10.10
CA ALA A 357 7.91 -12.47 -8.84
C ALA A 357 9.16 -11.92 -8.14
N ASP A 358 10.23 -12.70 -8.03
CA ASP A 358 11.49 -12.27 -7.41
C ASP A 358 12.13 -11.05 -8.10
N ARG A 359 12.08 -10.97 -9.44
CA ARG A 359 12.57 -9.79 -10.16
C ARG A 359 11.78 -8.53 -9.79
N LEU A 360 10.46 -8.65 -9.75
CA LEU A 360 9.60 -7.55 -9.33
C LEU A 360 9.86 -7.14 -7.87
N LEU A 361 9.89 -8.11 -6.95
CA LEU A 361 10.11 -7.86 -5.52
C LEU A 361 11.46 -7.18 -5.26
N LYS A 362 12.52 -7.59 -5.97
CA LYS A 362 13.82 -6.93 -5.93
C LYS A 362 13.77 -5.48 -6.43
N SER A 363 12.96 -5.19 -7.45
CA SER A 363 12.85 -3.84 -7.99
C SER A 363 12.21 -2.86 -7.01
N VAL A 364 11.24 -3.32 -6.22
CA VAL A 364 10.54 -2.50 -5.20
C VAL A 364 11.15 -2.64 -3.80
N SER A 365 12.21 -3.42 -3.63
CA SER A 365 12.83 -3.65 -2.31
C SER A 365 13.36 -2.36 -1.69
N ILE A 366 13.20 -2.22 -0.37
CA ILE A 366 13.87 -1.18 0.42
C ILE A 366 15.39 -1.31 0.41
N ASP A 367 15.92 -2.47 0.03
CA ASP A 367 17.35 -2.74 -0.08
C ASP A 367 17.89 -2.46 -1.50
N ASN A 368 17.02 -2.07 -2.44
CA ASN A 368 17.43 -1.66 -3.79
C ASN A 368 18.06 -0.25 -3.74
N PRO A 369 19.35 -0.10 -4.08
CA PRO A 369 20.03 1.20 -4.04
C PRO A 369 19.36 2.28 -4.90
N ALA A 370 18.74 1.91 -6.02
CA ALA A 370 18.07 2.88 -6.89
C ALA A 370 16.85 3.51 -6.20
N ASN A 371 16.11 2.74 -5.39
CA ASN A 371 15.01 3.27 -4.60
C ASN A 371 15.52 4.24 -3.54
N LEU A 372 16.56 3.86 -2.78
CA LEU A 372 17.18 4.74 -1.80
C LEU A 372 17.70 6.04 -2.45
N ASP A 373 18.39 5.95 -3.57
CA ASP A 373 18.93 7.10 -4.29
C ASP A 373 17.82 8.07 -4.72
N ALA A 374 16.69 7.55 -5.20
CA ALA A 374 15.56 8.39 -5.60
C ALA A 374 15.00 9.20 -4.42
N PHE A 375 14.86 8.59 -3.24
CA PHE A 375 14.39 9.30 -2.04
C PHE A 375 15.44 10.28 -1.51
N VAL A 376 16.70 9.86 -1.37
CA VAL A 376 17.76 10.73 -0.83
C VAL A 376 18.01 11.93 -1.73
N ALA A 377 17.97 11.77 -3.04
CA ALA A 377 18.08 12.89 -3.97
C ALA A 377 17.00 13.96 -3.72
N ARG A 378 15.78 13.54 -3.29
CA ARG A 378 14.71 14.48 -2.94
C ARG A 378 14.89 15.10 -1.55
N LEU A 379 15.48 14.39 -0.59
CA LEU A 379 15.71 14.93 0.75
C LEU A 379 16.74 16.07 0.75
N VAL A 380 17.77 16.00 -0.10
CA VAL A 380 18.87 16.97 -0.16
C VAL A 380 18.70 18.06 -1.25
N ALA A 381 17.74 17.90 -2.16
CA ALA A 381 17.42 18.91 -3.20
C ALA A 381 16.69 20.17 -2.62
#